data_779ed0f97f9aa5801738344bd840f8b2
#
_entry.id   779ed0f97f9aa5801738344bd840f8b2
#
_cell.length_a   1.000
_cell.length_b   1.000
_cell.length_c   1.000
_cell.angle_alpha   90.00
_cell.angle_beta   90.00
_cell.angle_gamma   90.00
#
_symmetry.space_group_name_H-M   'P 1'
#
loop_
_entity.id
_entity.type
_entity.pdbx_description
1 polymer ?
#
loop_
_entity_poly.entity_id
_entity_poly.type
_entity_poly.pdbx_seq_one_letter_code
_entity_poly.pdbx_strand_id
1 'polypeptide(L)'
;MAPIYLTIWAKLANTNPKCDPYPVPQEAPLQTTQSPTLTTQQLPQLHEARNEGMPLDLDWVMAVQANTSAIERRAQTLPGRRSVKKDYQAAWLCKAISLMDLTTLSGDDSEGRVRRLCAKARQPVAQHILEALGMEGLTTGAICVYHEMVATAVDALQGTNIPVAAVSTGFPAGLSPFHLRIAEIGESVAAGAQEIDIVISRRHVLTGNWQALYDEMREMRAACGDAHVKAILATGELGTLRNVARASLVCMMAGADFSKTSTGKEPVNATLPVTLTMIRA
;
A
#
# COMPACT_ATOMS: atom_id res chain seq x y z
N MET A 1 13.50 -18.34 -5.93
CA MET A 1 13.44 -16.95 -5.42
C MET A 1 12.04 -16.45 -5.68
N ALA A 2 11.23 -16.27 -4.65
CA ALA A 2 9.90 -15.67 -4.79
C ALA A 2 10.07 -14.20 -5.17
N PRO A 3 9.29 -13.66 -6.11
CA PRO A 3 9.37 -12.25 -6.45
C PRO A 3 8.92 -11.41 -5.25
N ILE A 4 9.75 -10.46 -4.87
CA ILE A 4 9.40 -9.47 -3.84
C ILE A 4 8.49 -8.45 -4.51
N TYR A 5 7.19 -8.48 -4.19
CA TYR A 5 6.23 -7.50 -4.68
C TYR A 5 6.35 -6.23 -3.83
N LEU A 6 6.87 -5.17 -4.44
CA LEU A 6 6.90 -3.85 -3.83
C LEU A 6 5.53 -3.21 -3.99
N THR A 7 4.73 -3.21 -2.94
CA THR A 7 3.47 -2.47 -2.89
C THR A 7 3.80 -1.02 -2.54
N ILE A 8 3.58 -0.10 -3.48
CA ILE A 8 3.81 1.33 -3.26
C ILE A 8 2.51 1.95 -2.76
N TRP A 9 2.58 2.53 -1.58
CA TRP A 9 1.49 3.14 -0.85
C TRP A 9 1.39 4.63 -1.16
N ALA A 10 0.23 5.11 -1.60
CA ALA A 10 -0.07 6.53 -1.63
C ALA A 10 -1.13 6.81 -0.54
N LYS A 11 -0.72 7.44 0.56
CA LYS A 11 -1.62 7.94 1.60
C LYS A 11 -1.94 9.39 1.27
N LEU A 12 -3.22 9.71 1.08
CA LEU A 12 -3.69 11.10 1.10
C LEU A 12 -3.64 11.60 2.55
N ALA A 13 -2.62 12.39 2.87
CA ALA A 13 -2.64 13.20 4.07
C ALA A 13 -3.50 14.44 3.76
N ASN A 14 -4.61 14.56 4.46
CA ASN A 14 -5.39 15.80 4.49
C ASN A 14 -4.60 16.83 5.30
N THR A 15 -3.70 17.57 4.64
CA THR A 15 -3.01 18.71 5.23
C THR A 15 -3.20 19.92 4.34
N ASN A 16 -3.92 20.88 4.90
CA ASN A 16 -4.12 22.22 4.36
C ASN A 16 -2.75 22.91 4.11
N PRO A 17 -2.41 23.35 2.89
CA PRO A 17 -1.10 23.94 2.62
C PRO A 17 -1.10 25.41 2.96
N LYS A 18 -0.49 25.76 4.09
CA LYS A 18 0.16 27.07 4.22
C LYS A 18 1.65 26.84 4.09
N CYS A 19 2.18 27.11 2.90
CA CYS A 19 3.62 27.17 2.65
C CYS A 19 4.19 28.44 3.28
N ASP A 20 4.92 28.33 4.37
CA ASP A 20 5.87 29.34 4.80
C ASP A 20 7.29 28.94 4.33
N PRO A 21 8.10 29.89 3.83
CA PRO A 21 9.43 29.58 3.33
C PRO A 21 10.39 29.30 4.48
N TYR A 22 11.17 28.21 4.33
CA TYR A 22 12.20 27.82 5.29
C TYR A 22 13.27 28.90 5.45
N PRO A 23 13.61 29.34 6.68
CA PRO A 23 14.79 30.14 6.92
C PRO A 23 16.06 29.31 6.84
N VAL A 24 17.07 29.85 6.17
CA VAL A 24 18.42 29.28 6.07
C VAL A 24 19.10 29.42 7.44
N PRO A 25 19.61 28.34 8.07
CA PRO A 25 20.35 28.46 9.31
C PRO A 25 21.75 29.02 9.07
N GLN A 26 22.14 30.04 9.82
CA GLN A 26 23.52 30.50 9.94
C GLN A 26 24.34 29.48 10.73
N GLU A 27 25.57 29.25 10.26
CA GLU A 27 26.53 28.35 10.91
C GLU A 27 26.90 28.85 12.31
N ALA A 28 26.70 28.04 13.33
CA ALA A 28 27.22 28.22 14.68
C ALA A 28 28.30 27.14 14.95
N PRO A 29 29.33 27.43 15.78
CA PRO A 29 30.52 26.62 15.91
C PRO A 29 30.26 25.29 16.62
N LEU A 30 30.98 24.25 16.15
CA LEU A 30 31.00 22.87 16.65
C LEU A 30 31.27 22.81 18.15
N GLN A 31 30.23 22.58 18.93
CA GLN A 31 30.35 22.05 20.28
C GLN A 31 30.16 20.54 20.25
N THR A 32 31.13 19.82 20.76
CA THR A 32 31.10 18.37 21.02
C THR A 32 29.97 18.08 22.02
N THR A 33 28.83 17.65 21.53
CA THR A 33 27.72 17.16 22.36
C THR A 33 27.61 15.65 22.20
N GLN A 34 27.53 14.99 23.35
CA GLN A 34 27.24 13.57 23.52
C GLN A 34 26.04 13.17 22.68
N SER A 35 26.14 12.00 22.00
CA SER A 35 25.06 11.41 21.22
C SER A 35 23.78 11.34 22.05
N PRO A 36 22.66 11.93 21.59
CA PRO A 36 21.39 11.71 22.26
C PRO A 36 20.99 10.24 22.06
N THR A 37 20.79 9.54 23.16
CA THR A 37 20.08 8.25 23.18
C THR A 37 18.68 8.52 22.61
N LEU A 38 18.45 8.11 21.38
CA LEU A 38 17.12 8.15 20.76
C LEU A 38 16.25 7.15 21.53
N THR A 39 15.50 7.66 22.49
CA THR A 39 14.40 6.94 23.09
C THR A 39 13.47 6.51 21.96
N THR A 40 13.13 5.23 21.92
CA THR A 40 12.17 4.62 20.99
C THR A 40 10.83 5.35 21.14
N GLN A 41 10.68 6.50 20.50
CA GLN A 41 9.35 7.06 20.28
C GLN A 41 8.65 6.09 19.33
N GLN A 42 7.59 5.46 19.83
CA GLN A 42 6.68 4.65 19.05
C GLN A 42 6.35 5.42 17.76
N LEU A 43 6.74 4.84 16.63
CA LEU A 43 6.29 5.34 15.33
C LEU A 43 4.75 5.41 15.41
N PRO A 44 4.11 6.53 15.03
CA PRO A 44 2.66 6.61 15.08
C PRO A 44 2.09 5.41 14.33
N GLN A 45 1.23 4.65 15.00
CA GLN A 45 0.55 3.52 14.37
C GLN A 45 -0.30 4.10 13.23
N LEU A 46 0.03 3.74 12.00
CA LEU A 46 -0.68 4.13 10.77
C LEU A 46 -2.12 3.58 10.71
N HIS A 47 -2.57 2.88 11.76
CA HIS A 47 -3.79 2.09 11.79
C HIS A 47 -5.05 2.83 12.26
N GLU A 48 -4.96 4.07 12.71
CA GLU A 48 -6.07 4.70 13.44
C GLU A 48 -7.08 5.45 12.58
N ALA A 49 -6.73 5.89 11.39
CA ALA A 49 -7.64 6.67 10.56
C ALA A 49 -8.09 5.91 9.31
N ARG A 50 -9.39 5.67 9.21
CA ARG A 50 -10.04 5.14 7.99
C ARG A 50 -10.43 6.29 7.09
N ASN A 51 -10.33 6.06 5.77
CA ASN A 51 -10.90 6.98 4.80
C ASN A 51 -12.41 6.82 4.78
N GLU A 52 -13.14 7.83 5.25
CA GLU A 52 -14.61 7.84 5.24
C GLU A 52 -15.17 7.92 3.82
N GLY A 53 -14.33 8.34 2.87
CA GLY A 53 -14.74 8.63 1.51
C GLY A 53 -15.54 9.93 1.40
N MET A 54 -16.04 10.19 0.20
CA MET A 54 -16.88 11.34 -0.13
C MET A 54 -17.84 10.96 -1.25
N PRO A 55 -18.94 11.71 -1.47
CA PRO A 55 -19.80 11.51 -2.64
C PRO A 55 -18.98 11.57 -3.94
N LEU A 56 -19.39 10.77 -4.93
CA LEU A 56 -18.74 10.78 -6.24
C LEU A 56 -18.93 12.16 -6.90
N ASP A 57 -17.82 12.79 -7.24
CA ASP A 57 -17.77 14.00 -8.07
C ASP A 57 -17.33 13.61 -9.49
N LEU A 58 -18.30 13.38 -10.37
CA LEU A 58 -18.03 12.99 -11.76
C LEU A 58 -17.35 14.10 -12.55
N ASP A 59 -17.63 15.36 -12.27
CA ASP A 59 -17.01 16.49 -12.96
C ASP A 59 -15.52 16.54 -12.63
N TRP A 60 -15.16 16.34 -11.37
CA TRP A 60 -13.75 16.20 -10.99
C TRP A 60 -13.08 15.00 -11.67
N VAL A 61 -13.70 13.81 -11.63
CA VAL A 61 -13.16 12.61 -12.29
C VAL A 61 -12.95 12.85 -13.78
N MET A 62 -13.91 13.47 -14.46
CA MET A 62 -13.80 13.75 -15.91
C MET A 62 -12.79 14.85 -16.22
N ALA A 63 -12.58 15.80 -15.33
CA ALA A 63 -11.57 16.85 -15.47
C ALA A 63 -10.13 16.34 -15.33
N VAL A 64 -9.91 15.15 -14.72
CA VAL A 64 -8.57 14.57 -14.56
C VAL A 64 -7.89 14.39 -15.91
N GLN A 65 -6.71 14.99 -16.05
CA GLN A 65 -5.84 14.90 -17.23
C GLN A 65 -4.51 14.27 -16.85
N ALA A 66 -3.97 13.44 -17.74
CA ALA A 66 -2.63 12.86 -17.61
C ALA A 66 -1.81 13.21 -18.85
N ASN A 67 -0.79 14.05 -18.68
CA ASN A 67 0.17 14.33 -19.74
C ASN A 67 1.21 13.21 -19.76
N THR A 68 0.96 12.16 -20.54
CA THR A 68 1.80 10.95 -20.63
C THR A 68 3.26 11.29 -20.90
N SER A 69 3.54 12.14 -21.89
CA SER A 69 4.93 12.52 -22.24
C SER A 69 5.65 13.23 -21.09
N ALA A 70 4.96 14.09 -20.34
CA ALA A 70 5.55 14.77 -19.19
C ALA A 70 5.81 13.80 -18.05
N ILE A 71 4.88 12.87 -17.79
CA ILE A 71 4.99 11.85 -16.75
C ILE A 71 6.15 10.90 -17.06
N GLU A 72 6.25 10.40 -18.28
CA GLU A 72 7.31 9.50 -18.73
C GLU A 72 8.69 10.15 -18.64
N ARG A 73 8.84 11.38 -19.17
CA ARG A 73 10.09 12.15 -19.04
C ARG A 73 10.48 12.37 -17.59
N ARG A 74 9.52 12.69 -16.72
CA ARG A 74 9.77 12.85 -15.28
C ARG A 74 10.24 11.54 -14.67
N ALA A 75 9.54 10.43 -14.95
CA ALA A 75 9.87 9.11 -14.46
C ALA A 75 11.27 8.65 -14.88
N GLN A 76 11.65 8.85 -16.15
CA GLN A 76 12.98 8.53 -16.67
C GLN A 76 14.12 9.26 -15.94
N THR A 77 13.87 10.45 -15.42
CA THR A 77 14.88 11.22 -14.70
C THR A 77 15.06 10.79 -13.23
N LEU A 78 14.09 10.07 -12.64
CA LEU A 78 14.12 9.74 -11.21
C LEU A 78 15.34 8.90 -10.80
N PRO A 79 15.74 7.84 -11.54
CA PRO A 79 16.90 7.02 -11.15
C PRO A 79 18.22 7.79 -11.13
N GLY A 80 18.35 8.82 -11.99
CA GLY A 80 19.58 9.62 -12.09
C GLY A 80 19.63 10.87 -11.21
N ARG A 81 18.54 11.23 -10.53
CA ARG A 81 18.44 12.51 -9.79
C ARG A 81 19.20 12.53 -8.47
N ARG A 82 19.26 11.42 -7.78
CA ARG A 82 19.93 11.28 -6.48
C ARG A 82 20.49 9.87 -6.35
N SER A 83 21.72 9.77 -5.88
CA SER A 83 22.22 8.55 -5.26
C SER A 83 22.18 8.71 -3.76
N VAL A 84 21.40 7.86 -3.09
CA VAL A 84 21.38 7.77 -1.63
C VAL A 84 22.45 6.76 -1.23
N LYS A 85 23.35 7.14 -0.31
CA LYS A 85 24.51 6.32 0.08
C LYS A 85 24.68 6.30 1.59
N LYS A 86 25.44 5.31 2.08
CA LYS A 86 25.84 5.16 3.49
C LYS A 86 24.60 5.17 4.42
N ASP A 87 24.62 5.96 5.47
CA ASP A 87 23.60 6.00 6.53
C ASP A 87 22.21 6.36 5.98
N TYR A 88 22.15 7.30 5.03
CA TYR A 88 20.89 7.64 4.37
C TYR A 88 20.33 6.46 3.55
N GLN A 89 21.20 5.67 2.92
CA GLN A 89 20.76 4.47 2.21
C GLN A 89 20.23 3.42 3.19
N ALA A 90 20.93 3.21 4.31
CA ALA A 90 20.48 2.31 5.37
C ALA A 90 19.11 2.74 5.93
N ALA A 91 18.94 4.02 6.24
CA ALA A 91 17.68 4.57 6.74
C ALA A 91 16.52 4.36 5.74
N TRP A 92 16.74 4.61 4.44
CA TRP A 92 15.72 4.36 3.41
C TRP A 92 15.39 2.88 3.22
N LEU A 93 16.38 1.98 3.35
CA LEU A 93 16.15 0.54 3.30
C LEU A 93 15.32 0.08 4.51
N CYS A 94 15.64 0.52 5.71
CA CYS A 94 14.83 0.24 6.90
C CYS A 94 13.40 0.78 6.75
N LYS A 95 13.25 2.02 6.23
CA LYS A 95 11.93 2.59 5.95
C LYS A 95 11.16 1.77 4.91
N ALA A 96 11.82 1.32 3.84
CA ALA A 96 11.19 0.45 2.84
C ALA A 96 10.71 -0.87 3.46
N ILE A 97 11.53 -1.51 4.31
CA ILE A 97 11.16 -2.73 5.03
C ILE A 97 9.91 -2.50 5.89
N SER A 98 9.86 -1.41 6.64
CA SER A 98 8.70 -1.10 7.51
C SER A 98 7.40 -0.81 6.76
N LEU A 99 7.47 -0.63 5.44
CA LEU A 99 6.32 -0.37 4.56
C LEU A 99 5.98 -1.55 3.64
N MET A 100 6.70 -2.66 3.73
CA MET A 100 6.43 -3.83 2.90
C MET A 100 5.27 -4.65 3.44
N ASP A 101 4.36 -5.05 2.55
CA ASP A 101 3.50 -6.21 2.78
C ASP A 101 4.26 -7.45 2.35
N LEU A 102 4.70 -8.25 3.30
CA LEU A 102 5.37 -9.51 2.98
C LEU A 102 4.33 -10.54 2.57
N THR A 103 4.35 -10.93 1.30
CA THR A 103 3.23 -11.56 0.61
C THR A 103 3.55 -12.98 0.16
N THR A 104 2.61 -13.90 0.34
CA THR A 104 2.54 -15.18 -0.37
C THR A 104 1.12 -15.43 -0.89
N LEU A 105 1.01 -15.71 -2.20
CA LEU A 105 -0.27 -15.89 -2.90
C LEU A 105 -0.13 -17.03 -3.91
N SER A 106 0.39 -18.14 -3.45
CA SER A 106 0.54 -19.37 -4.22
C SER A 106 -0.57 -20.36 -3.90
N GLY A 107 -1.08 -21.08 -4.90
CA GLY A 107 -2.10 -22.09 -4.68
C GLY A 107 -1.61 -23.32 -3.89
N ASP A 108 -0.30 -23.44 -3.69
CA ASP A 108 0.37 -24.48 -2.88
C ASP A 108 0.82 -23.98 -1.50
N ASP A 109 0.33 -22.82 -1.07
CA ASP A 109 0.65 -22.31 0.26
C ASP A 109 0.13 -23.25 1.36
N SER A 110 0.95 -23.42 2.38
CA SER A 110 0.63 -24.21 3.56
C SER A 110 0.83 -23.39 4.83
N GLU A 111 0.17 -23.80 5.92
CA GLU A 111 0.34 -23.17 7.24
C GLU A 111 1.82 -23.01 7.62
N GLY A 112 2.63 -24.05 7.40
CA GLY A 112 4.07 -24.01 7.69
C GLY A 112 4.82 -22.95 6.87
N ARG A 113 4.41 -22.71 5.61
CA ARG A 113 4.97 -21.63 4.78
C ARG A 113 4.56 -20.26 5.31
N VAL A 114 3.29 -20.09 5.64
CA VAL A 114 2.76 -18.84 6.22
C VAL A 114 3.42 -18.53 7.57
N ARG A 115 3.55 -19.51 8.47
CA ARG A 115 4.26 -19.33 9.76
C ARG A 115 5.71 -18.88 9.57
N ARG A 116 6.43 -19.45 8.58
CA ARG A 116 7.79 -19.00 8.25
C ARG A 116 7.81 -17.57 7.69
N LEU A 117 6.81 -17.20 6.90
CA LEU A 117 6.65 -15.84 6.40
C LEU A 117 6.42 -14.85 7.55
N CYS A 118 5.55 -15.17 8.49
CA CYS A 118 5.29 -14.38 9.69
C CYS A 118 6.55 -14.22 10.56
N ALA A 119 7.36 -15.28 10.72
CA ALA A 119 8.63 -15.19 11.43
C ALA A 119 9.60 -14.21 10.76
N LYS A 120 9.66 -14.20 9.42
CA LYS A 120 10.45 -13.20 8.67
C LYS A 120 9.90 -11.78 8.80
N ALA A 121 8.59 -11.62 8.88
CA ALA A 121 7.97 -10.31 9.08
C ALA A 121 8.30 -9.70 10.45
N ARG A 122 8.33 -10.55 11.49
CA ARG A 122 8.72 -10.17 12.86
C ARG A 122 10.19 -9.77 12.96
N GLN A 123 11.05 -10.39 12.18
CA GLN A 123 12.51 -10.13 12.17
C GLN A 123 13.03 -10.15 10.73
N PRO A 124 12.83 -9.07 9.96
CA PRO A 124 13.18 -9.03 8.53
C PRO A 124 14.71 -8.92 8.29
N VAL A 125 15.45 -8.49 9.29
CA VAL A 125 16.91 -8.29 9.25
C VAL A 125 17.57 -9.03 10.43
N ALA A 126 18.80 -9.49 10.25
CA ALA A 126 19.54 -10.20 11.30
C ALA A 126 19.73 -9.29 12.54
N GLN A 127 19.56 -9.87 13.73
CA GLN A 127 19.54 -9.16 15.01
C GLN A 127 20.76 -8.25 15.21
N HIS A 128 21.97 -8.76 14.96
CA HIS A 128 23.20 -7.98 15.14
C HIS A 128 23.30 -6.75 14.24
N ILE A 129 22.60 -6.76 13.06
CA ILE A 129 22.52 -5.59 12.16
C ILE A 129 21.54 -4.58 12.72
N LEU A 130 20.39 -5.03 13.24
CA LEU A 130 19.39 -4.16 13.86
C LEU A 130 19.98 -3.46 15.10
N GLU A 131 20.73 -4.18 15.93
CA GLU A 131 21.45 -3.63 17.09
C GLU A 131 22.47 -2.56 16.67
N ALA A 132 23.26 -2.85 15.64
CA ALA A 132 24.23 -1.89 15.11
C ALA A 132 23.60 -0.63 14.51
N LEU A 133 22.33 -0.72 14.09
CA LEU A 133 21.55 0.43 13.54
C LEU A 133 20.66 1.10 14.59
N GLY A 134 20.53 0.56 15.80
CA GLY A 134 19.57 1.02 16.81
C GLY A 134 18.11 0.85 16.36
N MET A 135 17.79 -0.23 15.63
CA MET A 135 16.50 -0.51 14.98
C MET A 135 15.92 -1.87 15.39
N GLU A 136 16.11 -2.28 16.64
CA GLU A 136 15.77 -3.63 17.14
C GLU A 136 14.29 -4.00 17.02
N GLY A 137 13.41 -2.98 16.94
CA GLY A 137 11.98 -3.16 16.77
C GLY A 137 11.50 -3.16 15.31
N LEU A 138 12.42 -3.19 14.32
CA LEU A 138 12.02 -3.13 12.91
C LEU A 138 11.26 -4.40 12.50
N THR A 139 10.05 -4.21 11.98
CA THR A 139 9.21 -5.27 11.38
C THR A 139 8.81 -4.87 9.96
N THR A 140 8.20 -5.79 9.22
CA THR A 140 7.49 -5.41 7.99
C THR A 140 6.18 -4.70 8.29
N GLY A 141 5.61 -4.01 7.30
CA GLY A 141 4.35 -3.26 7.44
C GLY A 141 3.13 -4.15 7.59
N ALA A 142 3.09 -5.29 6.89
CA ALA A 142 2.00 -6.25 6.95
C ALA A 142 2.46 -7.64 6.47
N ILE A 143 1.61 -8.64 6.70
CA ILE A 143 1.60 -9.93 6.01
C ILE A 143 0.38 -9.95 5.08
N CYS A 144 0.55 -10.40 3.83
CA CYS A 144 -0.54 -10.54 2.89
C CYS A 144 -0.67 -11.99 2.41
N VAL A 145 -1.86 -12.56 2.54
CA VAL A 145 -2.18 -13.97 2.24
C VAL A 145 -3.55 -14.09 1.57
N TYR A 146 -3.89 -15.30 1.10
CA TYR A 146 -5.27 -15.65 0.77
C TYR A 146 -6.12 -15.82 2.06
N HIS A 147 -7.43 -15.62 1.94
CA HIS A 147 -8.40 -15.71 3.03
C HIS A 147 -8.29 -17.02 3.83
N GLU A 148 -8.06 -18.17 3.19
CA GLU A 148 -7.86 -19.46 3.85
C GLU A 148 -6.67 -19.48 4.84
N MET A 149 -5.67 -18.63 4.62
CA MET A 149 -4.46 -18.56 5.43
C MET A 149 -4.49 -17.45 6.50
N VAL A 150 -5.56 -16.66 6.55
CA VAL A 150 -5.68 -15.52 7.48
C VAL A 150 -5.57 -15.96 8.94
N ALA A 151 -6.36 -16.97 9.35
CA ALA A 151 -6.35 -17.44 10.72
C ALA A 151 -4.95 -17.94 11.15
N THR A 152 -4.23 -18.63 10.28
CA THR A 152 -2.87 -19.08 10.53
C THR A 152 -1.91 -17.90 10.70
N ALA A 153 -2.04 -16.85 9.88
CA ALA A 153 -1.21 -15.66 9.97
C ALA A 153 -1.49 -14.87 11.26
N VAL A 154 -2.77 -14.68 11.59
CA VAL A 154 -3.21 -14.01 12.83
C VAL A 154 -2.64 -14.73 14.06
N ASP A 155 -2.76 -16.05 14.13
CA ASP A 155 -2.19 -16.85 15.22
C ASP A 155 -0.66 -16.69 15.31
N ALA A 156 0.05 -16.76 14.17
CA ALA A 156 1.50 -16.65 14.12
C ALA A 156 2.03 -15.24 14.47
N LEU A 157 1.20 -14.21 14.36
CA LEU A 157 1.54 -12.82 14.64
C LEU A 157 1.03 -12.30 15.98
N GLN A 158 0.43 -13.16 16.82
CA GLN A 158 -0.01 -12.78 18.16
C GLN A 158 1.11 -12.10 18.95
N GLY A 159 0.77 -11.02 19.66
CA GLY A 159 1.72 -10.22 20.43
C GLY A 159 2.59 -9.28 19.60
N THR A 160 2.29 -9.09 18.31
CA THR A 160 2.90 -8.07 17.45
C THR A 160 1.86 -7.06 16.97
N ASN A 161 2.35 -5.94 16.40
CA ASN A 161 1.50 -4.94 15.74
C ASN A 161 1.50 -5.10 14.20
N ILE A 162 1.90 -6.25 13.67
CA ILE A 162 1.94 -6.51 12.24
C ILE A 162 0.54 -6.94 11.80
N PRO A 163 -0.18 -6.14 10.98
CA PRO A 163 -1.50 -6.51 10.51
C PRO A 163 -1.45 -7.65 9.50
N VAL A 164 -2.57 -8.37 9.42
CA VAL A 164 -2.79 -9.38 8.39
C VAL A 164 -3.71 -8.81 7.32
N ALA A 165 -3.22 -8.75 6.08
CA ALA A 165 -3.97 -8.40 4.90
C ALA A 165 -4.45 -9.66 4.18
N ALA A 166 -5.69 -9.64 3.70
CA ALA A 166 -6.24 -10.70 2.85
C ALA A 166 -6.55 -10.17 1.45
N VAL A 167 -6.06 -10.86 0.41
CA VAL A 167 -6.55 -10.59 -0.96
C VAL A 167 -7.96 -11.13 -1.09
N SER A 168 -8.84 -10.37 -1.78
CA SER A 168 -10.26 -10.67 -1.82
C SER A 168 -10.89 -10.27 -3.16
N THR A 169 -12.20 -10.46 -3.26
CA THR A 169 -13.06 -10.05 -4.37
C THR A 169 -12.78 -10.80 -5.68
N GLY A 170 -12.50 -12.10 -5.57
CA GLY A 170 -12.19 -12.95 -6.71
C GLY A 170 -10.78 -12.70 -7.25
N PHE A 171 -9.84 -12.44 -6.35
CA PHE A 171 -8.43 -12.22 -6.69
C PHE A 171 -7.85 -13.41 -7.50
N PRO A 172 -7.04 -13.19 -8.56
CA PRO A 172 -6.57 -11.89 -9.07
C PRO A 172 -7.49 -11.24 -10.13
N ALA A 173 -8.44 -11.96 -10.67
CA ALA A 173 -9.21 -11.52 -11.83
C ALA A 173 -10.36 -10.53 -11.49
N GLY A 174 -10.94 -10.63 -10.30
CA GLY A 174 -12.07 -9.80 -9.89
C GLY A 174 -13.37 -10.12 -10.63
N LEU A 175 -13.53 -11.34 -11.13
CA LEU A 175 -14.65 -11.74 -12.02
C LEU A 175 -15.67 -12.69 -11.36
N SER A 176 -15.51 -13.00 -10.09
CA SER A 176 -16.55 -13.75 -9.35
C SER A 176 -17.84 -12.95 -9.27
N PRO A 177 -19.03 -13.58 -9.18
CA PRO A 177 -20.28 -12.89 -8.95
C PRO A 177 -20.20 -11.94 -7.75
N PHE A 178 -20.81 -10.75 -7.87
CA PHE A 178 -20.60 -9.67 -6.91
C PHE A 178 -20.94 -10.05 -5.46
N HIS A 179 -22.08 -10.75 -5.26
CA HIS A 179 -22.49 -11.19 -3.92
C HIS A 179 -21.49 -12.17 -3.28
N LEU A 180 -20.77 -12.98 -4.07
CA LEU A 180 -19.71 -13.87 -3.56
C LEU A 180 -18.46 -13.07 -3.19
N ARG A 181 -18.16 -12.00 -3.94
CA ARG A 181 -17.03 -11.10 -3.60
C ARG A 181 -17.26 -10.37 -2.27
N ILE A 182 -18.51 -9.98 -1.99
CA ILE A 182 -18.89 -9.40 -0.70
C ILE A 182 -18.79 -10.44 0.43
N ALA A 183 -19.26 -11.66 0.18
CA ALA A 183 -19.15 -12.75 1.15
C ALA A 183 -17.67 -13.08 1.48
N GLU A 184 -16.81 -13.13 0.47
CA GLU A 184 -15.36 -13.36 0.61
C GLU A 184 -14.68 -12.32 1.52
N ILE A 185 -15.08 -11.04 1.41
CA ILE A 185 -14.63 -9.99 2.34
C ILE A 185 -15.04 -10.33 3.77
N GLY A 186 -16.33 -10.66 3.96
CA GLY A 186 -16.87 -11.00 5.30
C GLY A 186 -16.13 -12.17 5.95
N GLU A 187 -15.84 -13.22 5.21
CA GLU A 187 -15.06 -14.37 5.68
C GLU A 187 -13.64 -13.97 6.09
N SER A 188 -12.97 -13.13 5.28
CA SER A 188 -11.62 -12.65 5.60
C SER A 188 -11.60 -11.80 6.87
N VAL A 189 -12.58 -10.91 7.06
CA VAL A 189 -12.72 -10.09 8.27
C VAL A 189 -13.04 -10.98 9.49
N ALA A 190 -13.96 -11.94 9.35
CA ALA A 190 -14.30 -12.87 10.41
C ALA A 190 -13.10 -13.75 10.84
N ALA A 191 -12.20 -14.09 9.91
CA ALA A 191 -10.96 -14.80 10.20
C ALA A 191 -9.89 -13.92 10.87
N GLY A 192 -10.12 -12.62 11.02
CA GLY A 192 -9.25 -11.66 11.72
C GLY A 192 -8.36 -10.83 10.81
N ALA A 193 -8.63 -10.75 9.51
CA ALA A 193 -7.92 -9.83 8.62
C ALA A 193 -8.18 -8.37 9.05
N GLN A 194 -7.11 -7.58 9.14
CA GLN A 194 -7.15 -6.17 9.52
C GLN A 194 -7.06 -5.25 8.29
N GLU A 195 -6.70 -5.82 7.14
CA GLU A 195 -6.60 -5.13 5.86
C GLU A 195 -7.19 -6.03 4.76
N ILE A 196 -7.95 -5.45 3.85
CA ILE A 196 -8.56 -6.18 2.73
C ILE A 196 -8.06 -5.57 1.41
N ASP A 197 -7.38 -6.41 0.64
CA ASP A 197 -6.86 -6.05 -0.68
C ASP A 197 -7.90 -6.39 -1.75
N ILE A 198 -8.69 -5.41 -2.15
CA ILE A 198 -9.83 -5.53 -3.06
C ILE A 198 -9.38 -5.40 -4.50
N VAL A 199 -9.75 -6.34 -5.38
CA VAL A 199 -9.58 -6.20 -6.83
C VAL A 199 -10.81 -5.52 -7.42
N ILE A 200 -10.62 -4.38 -8.08
CA ILE A 200 -11.70 -3.66 -8.77
C ILE A 200 -12.16 -4.39 -10.04
N SER A 201 -13.40 -4.15 -10.46
CA SER A 201 -13.88 -4.56 -11.78
C SER A 201 -13.31 -3.65 -12.87
N ARG A 202 -12.20 -4.06 -13.51
CA ARG A 202 -11.50 -3.27 -14.55
C ARG A 202 -12.43 -2.85 -15.70
N ARG A 203 -13.45 -3.65 -16.00
CA ARG A 203 -14.45 -3.33 -17.03
C ARG A 203 -15.10 -1.96 -16.82
N HIS A 204 -15.36 -1.55 -15.58
CA HIS A 204 -15.95 -0.24 -15.30
C HIS A 204 -15.01 0.89 -15.71
N VAL A 205 -13.72 0.74 -15.47
CA VAL A 205 -12.69 1.69 -15.90
C VAL A 205 -12.57 1.74 -17.42
N LEU A 206 -12.50 0.56 -18.06
CA LEU A 206 -12.30 0.43 -19.51
C LEU A 206 -13.50 0.95 -20.32
N THR A 207 -14.71 0.88 -19.75
CA THR A 207 -15.93 1.41 -20.37
C THR A 207 -16.28 2.84 -19.89
N GLY A 208 -15.49 3.43 -18.99
CA GLY A 208 -15.74 4.76 -18.44
C GLY A 208 -16.95 4.84 -17.51
N ASN A 209 -17.40 3.70 -16.97
CA ASN A 209 -18.55 3.67 -16.05
C ASN A 209 -18.05 3.91 -14.60
N TRP A 210 -17.73 5.17 -14.32
CA TRP A 210 -17.17 5.61 -13.04
C TRP A 210 -18.16 5.48 -11.88
N GLN A 211 -19.48 5.66 -12.16
CA GLN A 211 -20.52 5.46 -11.16
C GLN A 211 -20.53 4.01 -10.68
N ALA A 212 -20.53 3.05 -11.60
CA ALA A 212 -20.53 1.63 -11.22
C ALA A 212 -19.25 1.21 -10.47
N LEU A 213 -18.10 1.81 -10.80
CA LEU A 213 -16.87 1.58 -10.03
C LEU A 213 -17.00 2.12 -8.61
N TYR A 214 -17.54 3.31 -8.46
CA TYR A 214 -17.77 3.94 -7.16
C TYR A 214 -18.73 3.12 -6.30
N ASP A 215 -19.88 2.73 -6.86
CA ASP A 215 -20.91 1.98 -6.14
C ASP A 215 -20.37 0.61 -5.68
N GLU A 216 -19.69 -0.12 -6.59
CA GLU A 216 -19.02 -1.38 -6.28
C GLU A 216 -18.05 -1.22 -5.10
N MET A 217 -17.19 -0.20 -5.15
CA MET A 217 -16.20 0.06 -4.11
C MET A 217 -16.85 0.48 -2.77
N ARG A 218 -17.95 1.25 -2.81
CA ARG A 218 -18.71 1.63 -1.60
C ARG A 218 -19.28 0.42 -0.88
N GLU A 219 -19.88 -0.51 -1.61
CA GLU A 219 -20.41 -1.75 -1.02
C GLU A 219 -19.28 -2.63 -0.44
N MET A 220 -18.17 -2.77 -1.18
CA MET A 220 -16.99 -3.50 -0.70
C MET A 220 -16.39 -2.85 0.55
N ARG A 221 -16.28 -1.49 0.58
CA ARG A 221 -15.82 -0.76 1.77
C ARG A 221 -16.72 -1.03 2.96
N ALA A 222 -18.03 -1.01 2.76
CA ALA A 222 -18.99 -1.28 3.83
C ALA A 222 -18.84 -2.71 4.39
N ALA A 223 -18.59 -3.70 3.53
CA ALA A 223 -18.36 -5.08 3.94
C ALA A 223 -17.07 -5.28 4.76
N CYS A 224 -16.07 -4.40 4.58
CA CYS A 224 -14.79 -4.47 5.31
C CYS A 224 -14.91 -4.00 6.78
N GLY A 225 -16.00 -3.33 7.18
CA GLY A 225 -16.15 -2.80 8.55
C GLY A 225 -14.95 -1.94 8.95
N ASP A 226 -14.29 -2.29 10.05
CA ASP A 226 -13.11 -1.56 10.57
C ASP A 226 -11.79 -1.93 9.89
N ALA A 227 -11.76 -2.91 8.97
CA ALA A 227 -10.55 -3.24 8.26
C ALA A 227 -10.15 -2.14 7.25
N HIS A 228 -8.85 -1.91 7.06
CA HIS A 228 -8.36 -1.03 6.01
C HIS A 228 -8.63 -1.62 4.62
N VAL A 229 -8.95 -0.76 3.67
CA VAL A 229 -9.20 -1.15 2.28
C VAL A 229 -8.05 -0.70 1.38
N LYS A 230 -7.48 -1.67 0.66
CA LYS A 230 -6.50 -1.41 -0.39
C LYS A 230 -7.11 -1.75 -1.74
N ALA A 231 -7.37 -0.74 -2.57
CA ALA A 231 -7.94 -0.92 -3.90
C ALA A 231 -6.86 -1.31 -4.92
N ILE A 232 -6.86 -2.55 -5.37
CA ILE A 232 -5.96 -3.05 -6.42
C ILE A 232 -6.55 -2.67 -7.78
N LEU A 233 -5.87 -1.77 -8.49
CA LEU A 233 -6.31 -1.21 -9.75
C LEU A 233 -5.97 -2.11 -10.96
N ALA A 234 -4.93 -2.96 -10.86
CA ALA A 234 -4.36 -3.71 -11.98
C ALA A 234 -3.95 -2.77 -13.13
N THR A 235 -3.12 -1.79 -12.82
CA THR A 235 -2.81 -0.63 -13.67
C THR A 235 -2.26 -0.98 -15.05
N GLY A 236 -1.57 -2.12 -15.19
CA GLY A 236 -1.09 -2.63 -16.48
C GLY A 236 -2.21 -2.99 -17.46
N GLU A 237 -3.44 -3.16 -16.99
CA GLU A 237 -4.60 -3.55 -17.78
C GLU A 237 -5.62 -2.40 -18.00
N LEU A 238 -5.36 -1.20 -17.49
CA LEU A 238 -6.27 -0.05 -17.60
C LEU A 238 -6.09 0.79 -18.87
N GLY A 239 -5.17 0.43 -19.73
CA GLY A 239 -4.95 1.01 -21.05
C GLY A 239 -4.23 2.36 -21.05
N THR A 240 -4.57 3.32 -20.18
CA THR A 240 -3.98 4.66 -20.17
C THR A 240 -3.65 5.16 -18.76
N LEU A 241 -2.64 6.04 -18.62
CA LEU A 241 -2.34 6.70 -17.34
C LEU A 241 -3.51 7.57 -16.86
N ARG A 242 -4.34 8.10 -17.76
CA ARG A 242 -5.55 8.83 -17.39
C ARG A 242 -6.56 7.93 -16.69
N ASN A 243 -6.77 6.72 -17.19
CA ASN A 243 -7.63 5.74 -16.54
C ASN A 243 -7.09 5.34 -15.16
N VAL A 244 -5.77 5.18 -15.04
CA VAL A 244 -5.13 4.92 -13.73
C VAL A 244 -5.42 6.05 -12.74
N ALA A 245 -5.24 7.32 -13.15
CA ALA A 245 -5.51 8.46 -12.28
C ALA A 245 -7.00 8.53 -11.86
N ARG A 246 -7.92 8.38 -12.84
CA ARG A 246 -9.37 8.40 -12.58
C ARG A 246 -9.81 7.25 -11.68
N ALA A 247 -9.33 6.03 -11.92
CA ALA A 247 -9.65 4.88 -11.09
C ALA A 247 -9.12 5.06 -9.65
N SER A 248 -7.90 5.59 -9.49
CA SER A 248 -7.35 5.93 -8.16
C SER A 248 -8.26 6.92 -7.43
N LEU A 249 -8.65 8.02 -8.08
CA LEU A 249 -9.50 9.05 -7.51
C LEU A 249 -10.87 8.50 -7.11
N VAL A 250 -11.53 7.74 -7.99
CA VAL A 250 -12.85 7.12 -7.70
C VAL A 250 -12.77 6.16 -6.51
N CYS A 251 -11.75 5.30 -6.45
CA CYS A 251 -11.57 4.38 -5.33
C CYS A 251 -11.34 5.13 -4.01
N MET A 252 -10.57 6.23 -4.03
CA MET A 252 -10.36 7.07 -2.84
C MET A 252 -11.64 7.78 -2.42
N MET A 253 -12.42 8.32 -3.35
CA MET A 253 -13.75 8.89 -3.07
C MET A 253 -14.68 7.85 -2.45
N ALA A 254 -14.59 6.60 -2.89
CA ALA A 254 -15.40 5.50 -2.37
C ALA A 254 -14.96 5.00 -0.97
N GLY A 255 -13.85 5.51 -0.41
CA GLY A 255 -13.39 5.17 0.92
C GLY A 255 -12.25 4.13 0.95
N ALA A 256 -11.53 3.93 -0.16
CA ALA A 256 -10.29 3.16 -0.11
C ALA A 256 -9.23 3.92 0.70
N ASP A 257 -8.60 3.25 1.67
CA ASP A 257 -7.52 3.82 2.47
C ASP A 257 -6.23 3.89 1.65
N PHE A 258 -6.07 2.96 0.71
CA PHE A 258 -4.88 2.86 -0.14
C PHE A 258 -5.26 2.47 -1.57
N SER A 259 -4.51 3.01 -2.53
CA SER A 259 -4.52 2.54 -3.93
C SER A 259 -3.30 1.64 -4.17
N LYS A 260 -3.53 0.44 -4.73
CA LYS A 260 -2.50 -0.55 -5.03
C LYS A 260 -2.38 -0.73 -6.55
N THR A 261 -1.16 -0.79 -7.08
CA THR A 261 -0.94 -0.83 -8.53
C THR A 261 -1.46 -2.11 -9.18
N SER A 262 -1.20 -3.27 -8.57
CA SER A 262 -1.33 -4.57 -9.25
C SER A 262 -1.56 -5.72 -8.27
N THR A 263 -2.08 -6.82 -8.80
CA THR A 263 -2.21 -8.08 -8.07
C THR A 263 -0.87 -8.83 -7.96
N GLY A 264 0.08 -8.51 -8.85
CA GLY A 264 1.31 -9.27 -9.03
C GLY A 264 1.16 -10.48 -9.95
N LYS A 265 -0.02 -10.70 -10.52
CA LYS A 265 -0.31 -11.78 -11.46
C LYS A 265 -0.45 -11.28 -12.91
N GLU A 266 -0.52 -9.97 -13.11
CA GLU A 266 -0.50 -9.33 -14.42
C GLU A 266 0.92 -9.37 -15.03
N PRO A 267 1.03 -9.32 -16.38
CA PRO A 267 2.32 -9.23 -17.06
C PRO A 267 3.08 -7.94 -16.75
N VAL A 268 2.36 -6.83 -16.54
CA VAL A 268 2.92 -5.51 -16.20
C VAL A 268 2.40 -5.08 -14.84
N ASN A 269 3.32 -4.95 -13.90
CA ASN A 269 3.03 -4.50 -12.54
C ASN A 269 3.37 -3.01 -12.35
N ALA A 270 3.84 -2.64 -11.15
CA ALA A 270 4.22 -1.26 -10.84
C ALA A 270 5.34 -0.75 -11.75
N THR A 271 5.13 0.44 -12.31
CA THR A 271 6.14 1.20 -13.05
C THR A 271 6.27 2.61 -12.49
N LEU A 272 7.42 3.26 -12.71
CA LEU A 272 7.63 4.64 -12.25
C LEU A 272 6.57 5.62 -12.81
N PRO A 273 6.18 5.57 -14.10
CA PRO A 273 5.11 6.42 -14.64
C PRO A 273 3.75 6.19 -13.95
N VAL A 274 3.37 4.94 -13.73
CA VAL A 274 2.12 4.57 -13.03
C VAL A 274 2.14 5.09 -11.60
N THR A 275 3.21 4.81 -10.85
CA THR A 275 3.35 5.27 -9.46
C THR A 275 3.28 6.79 -9.36
N LEU A 276 3.98 7.51 -10.25
CA LEU A 276 3.95 8.96 -10.29
C LEU A 276 2.55 9.50 -10.61
N THR A 277 1.79 8.79 -11.44
CA THR A 277 0.40 9.12 -11.76
C THR A 277 -0.50 8.96 -10.54
N MET A 278 -0.42 7.82 -9.85
CA MET A 278 -1.24 7.53 -8.67
C MET A 278 -0.96 8.48 -7.50
N ILE A 279 0.31 8.87 -7.28
CA ILE A 279 0.67 9.84 -6.23
C ILE A 279 0.07 11.24 -6.50
N ARG A 280 -0.28 11.55 -7.73
CA ARG A 280 -0.79 12.86 -8.15
C ARG A 280 -2.29 12.91 -8.40
N ALA A 281 -2.94 11.76 -8.36
CA ALA A 281 -4.39 11.65 -8.43
C ALA A 281 -5.04 12.12 -7.13
#